data_a89a6f6734f3823b7b98a45f0b150758
#
_entry.id   a89a6f6734f3823b7b98a45f0b150758
#
_cell.length_a   1.000
_cell.length_b   1.000
_cell.length_c   1.000
_cell.angle_alpha   90.00
_cell.angle_beta   90.00
_cell.angle_gamma   90.00
#
_symmetry.space_group_name_H-M   'P 1'
#
loop_
_entity.id
_entity.type
_entity.pdbx_description
1 polymer ?
#
loop_
_entity_poly.entity_id
_entity_poly.type
_entity_poly.pdbx_seq_one_letter_code
_entity_poly.pdbx_strand_id
1 'polypeptide(L)'
;MAEVVGTMAESIQSGLVQATQVARETAVRCAANGLHFAAYGETGQDDADLVRMVQAVPISIAAALTRKAYYFVPLALAEGRGSESAGHRSGNEETMISPVFTAEIAELAICHRNVALGTGGVAGEEGRDGVFLSTRLLGDRFSLAFELFINVGHAFVDETGVPESFSELVWNQAVADVRGETSQDAWESRAQALGGGQNKGHDSRQRIDEKAKTDYLEAAFSDAIAIYLLSLSVDFDYSELREREYPLLAPQALADRLRLVAQLFPPNADYEFSIRYRRRM
;
A
#
# COMPACT_ATOMS: atom_id res chain seq x y z
N MET A 1 -36.81 -20.74 -4.54
CA MET A 1 -35.36 -20.48 -4.48
C MET A 1 -34.97 -19.02 -4.66
N ALA A 2 -35.73 -18.19 -5.39
CA ALA A 2 -35.47 -16.76 -5.56
C ALA A 2 -35.76 -15.90 -4.30
N GLU A 3 -36.72 -16.29 -3.47
CA GLU A 3 -37.13 -15.55 -2.26
C GLU A 3 -36.08 -15.62 -1.11
N VAL A 4 -35.33 -16.72 -1.02
CA VAL A 4 -34.30 -16.92 0.03
C VAL A 4 -33.05 -16.09 -0.26
N VAL A 5 -32.72 -15.86 -1.52
CA VAL A 5 -31.58 -15.05 -1.94
C VAL A 5 -31.84 -13.56 -1.70
N GLY A 6 -33.07 -13.08 -1.90
CA GLY A 6 -33.46 -11.69 -1.62
C GLY A 6 -33.36 -11.34 -0.13
N THR A 7 -33.79 -12.22 0.75
CA THR A 7 -33.79 -11.99 2.20
C THR A 7 -32.39 -12.00 2.80
N MET A 8 -31.45 -12.78 2.25
CA MET A 8 -30.03 -12.77 2.67
C MET A 8 -29.31 -11.48 2.24
N ALA A 9 -29.54 -10.98 1.04
CA ALA A 9 -28.96 -9.74 0.55
C ALA A 9 -29.41 -8.52 1.38
N GLU A 10 -30.70 -8.47 1.74
CA GLU A 10 -31.24 -7.40 2.60
C GLU A 10 -30.70 -7.45 4.03
N SER A 11 -30.46 -8.63 4.61
CA SER A 11 -29.89 -8.76 5.96
C SER A 11 -28.40 -8.40 6.03
N ILE A 12 -27.64 -8.63 4.96
CA ILE A 12 -26.22 -8.23 4.84
C ILE A 12 -26.10 -6.69 4.77
N GLN A 13 -26.99 -6.02 4.05
CA GLN A 13 -26.97 -4.55 3.92
C GLN A 13 -27.33 -3.82 5.22
N SER A 14 -28.10 -4.41 6.12
CA SER A 14 -28.58 -3.74 7.34
C SER A 14 -27.50 -3.44 8.40
N GLY A 15 -26.31 -3.98 8.27
CA GLY A 15 -25.18 -3.77 9.20
C GLY A 15 -23.98 -2.99 8.60
N LEU A 16 -24.03 -2.65 7.31
CA LEU A 16 -22.95 -1.95 6.63
C LEU A 16 -23.05 -0.44 6.82
N VAL A 17 -21.90 0.23 6.96
CA VAL A 17 -21.81 1.69 7.17
C VAL A 17 -20.93 2.29 6.07
N GLN A 18 -21.31 3.43 5.53
CA GLN A 18 -20.49 4.14 4.56
C GLN A 18 -19.13 4.55 5.13
N ALA A 19 -18.04 4.41 4.39
CA ALA A 19 -16.72 4.82 4.81
C ALA A 19 -16.64 6.31 5.21
N THR A 20 -17.37 7.18 4.50
CA THR A 20 -17.49 8.60 4.85
C THR A 20 -18.20 8.85 6.18
N GLN A 21 -19.17 8.00 6.54
CA GLN A 21 -19.83 8.07 7.83
C GLN A 21 -18.89 7.57 8.93
N VAL A 22 -18.21 6.43 8.73
CA VAL A 22 -17.18 5.93 9.65
C VAL A 22 -16.14 7.02 9.95
N ALA A 23 -15.67 7.72 8.91
CA ALA A 23 -14.68 8.77 9.07
C ALA A 23 -15.19 9.98 9.88
N ARG A 24 -16.50 10.29 9.82
CA ARG A 24 -17.11 11.37 10.60
C ARG A 24 -17.34 10.99 12.06
N GLU A 25 -17.68 9.74 12.31
CA GLU A 25 -18.08 9.26 13.65
C GLU A 25 -16.89 8.73 14.46
N THR A 26 -15.79 8.37 13.81
CA THR A 26 -14.61 7.80 14.48
C THR A 26 -13.57 8.87 14.78
N ALA A 27 -13.17 8.95 16.05
CA ALA A 27 -12.11 9.86 16.46
C ALA A 27 -10.76 9.45 15.85
N VAL A 28 -10.23 10.29 14.99
CA VAL A 28 -8.89 10.12 14.40
C VAL A 28 -7.85 10.55 15.43
N ARG A 29 -6.91 9.65 15.71
CA ARG A 29 -5.75 9.91 16.58
C ARG A 29 -4.55 10.36 15.76
N CYS A 30 -3.72 11.22 16.33
CA CYS A 30 -2.42 11.55 15.78
C CYS A 30 -1.35 10.77 16.55
N ALA A 31 -0.60 9.93 15.86
CA ALA A 31 0.52 9.20 16.46
C ALA A 31 1.69 10.13 16.78
N ALA A 32 2.64 9.68 17.60
CA ALA A 32 3.80 10.49 18.00
C ALA A 32 4.66 10.94 16.81
N ASN A 33 4.66 10.21 15.70
CA ASN A 33 5.34 10.57 14.45
C ASN A 33 4.52 11.52 13.55
N GLY A 34 3.30 11.89 13.93
CA GLY A 34 2.42 12.79 13.18
C GLY A 34 1.45 12.09 12.23
N LEU A 35 1.52 10.77 12.06
CA LEU A 35 0.59 10.03 11.19
C LEU A 35 -0.80 9.91 11.83
N HIS A 36 -1.85 10.14 11.04
CA HIS A 36 -3.22 10.05 11.50
C HIS A 36 -3.80 8.65 11.29
N PHE A 37 -4.45 8.11 12.30
CA PHE A 37 -5.08 6.80 12.20
C PHE A 37 -6.29 6.67 13.15
N ALA A 38 -7.15 5.69 12.86
CA ALA A 38 -8.29 5.33 13.67
C ALA A 38 -8.57 3.84 13.59
N ALA A 39 -9.22 3.27 14.59
CA ALA A 39 -9.76 1.93 14.57
C ALA A 39 -11.28 2.00 14.73
N TYR A 40 -12.01 1.21 13.94
CA TYR A 40 -13.47 1.15 13.96
C TYR A 40 -13.96 -0.31 13.94
N GLY A 41 -14.95 -0.63 14.79
CA GLY A 41 -15.53 -1.96 14.87
C GLY A 41 -14.62 -3.01 15.50
N GLU A 42 -14.92 -4.29 15.24
CA GLU A 42 -14.20 -5.43 15.80
C GLU A 42 -12.96 -5.80 14.94
N THR A 43 -11.93 -4.96 14.98
CA THR A 43 -10.72 -5.15 14.16
C THR A 43 -9.99 -6.47 14.41
N GLY A 44 -10.13 -7.06 15.60
CA GLY A 44 -9.39 -8.26 16.01
C GLY A 44 -7.90 -8.01 16.28
N GLN A 45 -7.48 -6.74 16.30
CA GLN A 45 -6.11 -6.32 16.58
C GLN A 45 -6.04 -5.61 17.93
N ASP A 46 -4.91 -5.79 18.63
CA ASP A 46 -4.64 -5.03 19.85
C ASP A 46 -4.32 -3.57 19.48
N ASP A 47 -4.85 -2.62 20.23
CA ASP A 47 -4.62 -1.18 20.01
C ASP A 47 -3.13 -0.82 20.12
N ALA A 48 -2.41 -1.43 21.06
CA ALA A 48 -0.97 -1.21 21.22
C ALA A 48 -0.18 -1.70 19.98
N ASP A 49 -0.61 -2.78 19.35
CA ASP A 49 0.01 -3.29 18.11
C ASP A 49 -0.24 -2.35 16.93
N LEU A 50 -1.46 -1.83 16.80
CA LEU A 50 -1.78 -0.83 15.77
C LEU A 50 -0.96 0.46 15.97
N VAL A 51 -0.89 0.97 17.20
CA VAL A 51 -0.06 2.14 17.55
C VAL A 51 1.40 1.91 17.17
N ARG A 52 1.96 0.75 17.58
CA ARG A 52 3.35 0.40 17.29
C ARG A 52 3.62 0.32 15.79
N MET A 53 2.71 -0.26 15.01
CA MET A 53 2.82 -0.36 13.57
C MET A 53 2.83 1.03 12.92
N VAL A 54 1.89 1.89 13.28
CA VAL A 54 1.81 3.27 12.77
C VAL A 54 3.05 4.08 13.13
N GLN A 55 3.55 3.95 14.36
CA GLN A 55 4.75 4.65 14.84
C GLN A 55 6.06 4.17 14.21
N ALA A 56 6.07 3.01 13.53
CA ALA A 56 7.24 2.56 12.77
C ALA A 56 7.54 3.46 11.55
N VAL A 57 6.55 4.20 11.06
CA VAL A 57 6.75 5.14 9.95
C VAL A 57 7.63 6.31 10.41
N PRO A 58 8.79 6.59 9.78
CA PRO A 58 9.65 7.71 10.12
C PRO A 58 8.90 9.05 10.09
N ILE A 59 9.25 9.96 11.02
CA ILE A 59 8.66 11.31 11.10
C ILE A 59 8.76 12.04 9.76
N SER A 60 9.88 11.90 9.05
CA SER A 60 10.10 12.54 7.76
C SER A 60 9.13 12.05 6.66
N ILE A 61 8.72 10.79 6.69
CA ILE A 61 7.69 10.23 5.79
C ILE A 61 6.30 10.68 6.26
N ALA A 62 6.00 10.55 7.55
CA ALA A 62 4.71 10.92 8.11
C ALA A 62 4.37 12.41 7.89
N ALA A 63 5.36 13.29 7.90
CA ALA A 63 5.20 14.72 7.67
C ALA A 63 4.64 15.07 6.28
N ALA A 64 4.89 14.25 5.27
CA ALA A 64 4.32 14.43 3.94
C ALA A 64 2.86 13.94 3.85
N LEU A 65 2.40 13.12 4.81
CA LEU A 65 1.11 12.44 4.77
C LEU A 65 0.06 13.06 5.71
N THR A 66 0.19 14.32 6.07
CA THR A 66 -0.69 15.02 7.03
C THR A 66 -2.15 15.07 6.56
N ARG A 67 -2.40 14.95 5.27
CA ARG A 67 -3.75 14.90 4.66
C ARG A 67 -4.33 13.50 4.56
N LYS A 68 -3.58 12.46 4.91
CA LYS A 68 -4.02 11.06 4.91
C LYS A 68 -4.38 10.61 6.31
N ALA A 69 -5.43 9.79 6.42
CA ALA A 69 -5.78 9.10 7.68
C ALA A 69 -6.01 7.62 7.39
N TYR A 70 -5.41 6.74 8.20
CA TYR A 70 -5.46 5.29 8.02
C TYR A 70 -6.52 4.71 8.97
N TYR A 71 -7.55 4.09 8.43
CA TYR A 71 -8.66 3.49 9.18
C TYR A 71 -8.50 1.98 9.19
N PHE A 72 -8.27 1.42 10.37
CA PHE A 72 -8.28 -0.02 10.60
C PHE A 72 -9.73 -0.45 10.87
N VAL A 73 -10.29 -1.25 9.95
CA VAL A 73 -11.68 -1.70 9.99
C VAL A 73 -11.75 -3.22 9.85
N PRO A 74 -12.77 -3.91 10.35
CA PRO A 74 -12.86 -5.35 10.16
C PRO A 74 -12.85 -5.73 8.69
N LEU A 75 -13.75 -5.19 7.89
CA LEU A 75 -13.84 -5.44 6.45
C LEU A 75 -14.27 -4.18 5.70
N ALA A 76 -13.56 -3.86 4.62
CA ALA A 76 -13.93 -2.84 3.65
C ALA A 76 -14.42 -3.50 2.36
N LEU A 77 -15.52 -3.03 1.80
CA LEU A 77 -16.14 -3.55 0.59
C LEU A 77 -16.21 -2.45 -0.47
N ALA A 78 -15.94 -2.81 -1.73
CA ALA A 78 -16.23 -1.94 -2.86
C ALA A 78 -17.64 -2.25 -3.36
N GLU A 79 -18.55 -1.29 -3.42
CA GLU A 79 -19.82 -1.48 -4.12
C GLU A 79 -19.57 -1.66 -5.61
N GLY A 80 -20.25 -2.67 -6.21
CA GLY A 80 -20.35 -2.78 -7.67
C GLY A 80 -19.64 -3.93 -8.34
N ARG A 81 -19.54 -5.14 -7.75
CA ARG A 81 -19.33 -6.35 -8.56
C ARG A 81 -20.62 -6.82 -9.22
N GLY A 82 -21.17 -6.00 -10.13
CA GLY A 82 -22.40 -6.32 -10.88
C GLY A 82 -22.42 -5.83 -12.32
N SER A 83 -21.37 -5.18 -12.81
CA SER A 83 -21.30 -4.73 -14.22
C SER A 83 -19.87 -4.81 -14.73
N GLU A 84 -19.57 -5.89 -15.42
CA GLU A 84 -18.44 -5.95 -16.35
C GLU A 84 -18.72 -5.00 -17.53
N SER A 85 -18.27 -3.77 -17.45
CA SER A 85 -18.00 -2.96 -18.63
C SER A 85 -16.81 -2.04 -18.34
N ALA A 86 -15.69 -2.39 -18.98
CA ALA A 86 -14.51 -1.56 -19.07
C ALA A 86 -14.87 -0.21 -19.73
N GLY A 87 -14.74 0.89 -19.00
CA GLY A 87 -14.88 2.22 -19.56
C GLY A 87 -15.16 3.30 -18.52
N HIS A 88 -14.17 4.12 -18.22
CA HIS A 88 -14.26 5.37 -17.46
C HIS A 88 -14.82 5.26 -16.03
N ARG A 89 -13.89 5.19 -15.08
CA ARG A 89 -14.16 5.44 -13.66
C ARG A 89 -14.48 6.90 -13.46
N SER A 90 -15.76 7.22 -13.37
CA SER A 90 -16.23 8.53 -12.92
C SER A 90 -17.06 8.31 -11.67
N GLY A 91 -16.59 8.77 -10.52
CA GLY A 91 -17.35 9.29 -9.41
C GLY A 91 -18.10 8.29 -8.52
N ASN A 92 -17.81 8.32 -7.24
CA ASN A 92 -18.65 7.85 -6.14
C ASN A 92 -19.09 6.36 -6.14
N GLU A 93 -18.14 5.44 -6.28
CA GLU A 93 -18.35 4.10 -5.70
C GLU A 93 -18.34 4.25 -4.18
N GLU A 94 -19.49 4.12 -3.54
CA GLU A 94 -19.61 4.20 -2.09
C GLU A 94 -18.91 2.98 -1.48
N THR A 95 -17.81 3.21 -0.77
CA THR A 95 -17.14 2.17 -0.01
C THR A 95 -17.95 1.90 1.26
N MET A 96 -18.32 0.64 1.46
CA MET A 96 -19.05 0.19 2.64
C MET A 96 -18.11 -0.51 3.62
N ILE A 97 -18.32 -0.30 4.90
CA ILE A 97 -17.54 -0.87 5.99
C ILE A 97 -18.46 -1.79 6.81
N SER A 98 -18.01 -3.02 7.03
CA SER A 98 -18.64 -3.87 8.04
C SER A 98 -17.94 -3.67 9.39
N PRO A 99 -18.68 -3.38 10.47
CA PRO A 99 -18.11 -3.24 11.81
C PRO A 99 -17.74 -4.58 12.45
N VAL A 100 -18.16 -5.68 11.86
CA VAL A 100 -17.92 -7.05 12.33
C VAL A 100 -17.42 -7.92 11.18
N PHE A 101 -16.78 -9.04 11.53
CA PHE A 101 -16.37 -10.05 10.55
C PHE A 101 -17.45 -11.12 10.41
N THR A 102 -17.85 -11.41 9.17
CA THR A 102 -18.55 -12.63 8.79
C THR A 102 -17.93 -13.21 7.53
N ALA A 103 -18.00 -14.55 7.38
CA ALA A 103 -17.39 -15.22 6.24
C ALA A 103 -18.01 -14.79 4.90
N GLU A 104 -19.32 -14.57 4.89
CA GLU A 104 -20.08 -14.15 3.70
C GLU A 104 -19.67 -12.76 3.24
N ILE A 105 -19.43 -11.83 4.17
CA ILE A 105 -18.97 -10.47 3.85
C ILE A 105 -17.51 -10.48 3.44
N ALA A 106 -16.68 -11.35 4.05
CA ALA A 106 -15.26 -11.44 3.73
C ALA A 106 -14.99 -11.85 2.28
N GLU A 107 -15.88 -12.65 1.64
CA GLU A 107 -15.77 -13.01 0.23
C GLU A 107 -15.91 -11.80 -0.72
N LEU A 108 -16.54 -10.73 -0.26
CA LEU A 108 -16.76 -9.49 -1.01
C LEU A 108 -15.78 -8.38 -0.61
N ALA A 109 -15.00 -8.61 0.44
CA ALA A 109 -14.11 -7.60 1.00
C ALA A 109 -12.83 -7.43 0.16
N ILE A 110 -12.22 -6.27 0.30
CA ILE A 110 -10.93 -5.89 -0.31
C ILE A 110 -9.92 -5.55 0.77
N CYS A 111 -8.62 -5.73 0.49
CA CYS A 111 -7.56 -5.50 1.45
C CYS A 111 -7.52 -4.03 1.91
N HIS A 112 -7.60 -3.09 0.97
CA HIS A 112 -7.68 -1.67 1.28
C HIS A 112 -8.54 -0.91 0.27
N ARG A 113 -8.95 0.31 0.67
CA ARG A 113 -9.65 1.27 -0.20
C ARG A 113 -9.27 2.70 0.15
N ASN A 114 -8.92 3.48 -0.87
CA ASN A 114 -8.73 4.93 -0.76
C ASN A 114 -10.07 5.63 -0.99
N VAL A 115 -10.45 6.52 -0.07
CA VAL A 115 -11.72 7.27 -0.11
C VAL A 115 -11.44 8.75 0.11
N ALA A 116 -11.88 9.60 -0.81
CA ALA A 116 -11.86 11.04 -0.62
C ALA A 116 -12.96 11.41 0.41
N LEU A 117 -12.55 11.90 1.59
CA LEU A 117 -13.47 12.18 2.69
C LEU A 117 -14.12 13.56 2.60
N GLY A 118 -13.73 14.37 1.63
CA GLY A 118 -14.23 15.73 1.45
C GLY A 118 -13.79 16.68 2.58
N THR A 119 -14.16 17.94 2.45
CA THR A 119 -13.98 18.92 3.53
C THR A 119 -15.07 18.73 4.57
N GLY A 120 -14.75 18.57 5.83
CA GLY A 120 -15.68 18.35 6.94
C GLY A 120 -16.65 19.49 7.27
N GLY A 121 -17.07 20.26 6.28
CA GLY A 121 -18.08 21.31 6.41
C GLY A 121 -17.60 22.60 7.08
N VAL A 122 -16.35 22.67 7.53
CA VAL A 122 -15.74 23.90 8.06
C VAL A 122 -14.98 24.58 6.91
N ALA A 123 -15.36 25.79 6.59
CA ALA A 123 -14.70 26.59 5.55
C ALA A 123 -13.23 26.81 5.93
N GLY A 124 -12.31 26.22 5.15
CA GLY A 124 -10.86 26.34 5.36
C GLY A 124 -10.14 25.04 5.73
N GLU A 125 -10.85 23.94 6.00
CA GLU A 125 -10.21 22.62 6.12
C GLU A 125 -10.02 22.00 4.73
N GLU A 126 -8.79 21.76 4.34
CA GLU A 126 -8.47 20.98 3.13
C GLU A 126 -9.02 19.55 3.31
N GLY A 127 -9.63 19.01 2.24
CA GLY A 127 -10.17 17.65 2.27
C GLY A 127 -9.11 16.63 2.67
N ARG A 128 -9.46 15.71 3.55
CA ARG A 128 -8.62 14.56 3.91
C ARG A 128 -8.98 13.37 3.06
N ASP A 129 -7.99 12.51 2.82
CA ASP A 129 -8.19 11.20 2.23
C ASP A 129 -8.12 10.12 3.32
N GLY A 130 -9.05 9.17 3.27
CA GLY A 130 -9.06 8.01 4.14
C GLY A 130 -8.54 6.78 3.41
N VAL A 131 -7.63 6.04 4.04
CA VAL A 131 -7.20 4.71 3.61
C VAL A 131 -7.81 3.69 4.56
N PHE A 132 -8.78 2.91 4.09
CA PHE A 132 -9.47 1.89 4.89
C PHE A 132 -8.81 0.53 4.68
N LEU A 133 -8.34 -0.10 5.76
CA LEU A 133 -7.59 -1.36 5.76
C LEU A 133 -8.42 -2.46 6.44
N SER A 134 -8.66 -3.57 5.73
CA SER A 134 -9.46 -4.71 6.19
C SER A 134 -8.63 -5.63 7.10
N THR A 135 -8.64 -5.38 8.41
CA THR A 135 -7.80 -6.09 9.39
C THR A 135 -8.12 -7.57 9.50
N ARG A 136 -9.38 -7.95 9.31
CA ARG A 136 -9.84 -9.35 9.45
C ARG A 136 -9.68 -10.16 8.17
N LEU A 137 -9.52 -9.49 7.02
CA LEU A 137 -9.22 -10.15 5.75
C LEU A 137 -7.73 -10.54 5.68
N LEU A 138 -6.86 -9.71 6.22
CA LEU A 138 -5.41 -9.88 6.15
C LEU A 138 -4.87 -10.95 7.12
N GLY A 139 -5.66 -11.32 8.12
CA GLY A 139 -5.48 -12.52 8.96
C GLY A 139 -4.34 -12.49 9.97
N ASP A 140 -3.20 -11.91 9.67
CA ASP A 140 -2.03 -11.86 10.54
C ASP A 140 -1.36 -10.47 10.55
N ARG A 141 -0.46 -10.28 11.52
CA ARG A 141 0.24 -9.00 11.72
C ARG A 141 1.17 -8.63 10.57
N PHE A 142 1.82 -9.62 9.95
CA PHE A 142 2.73 -9.37 8.82
C PHE A 142 1.95 -8.84 7.62
N SER A 143 0.88 -9.52 7.24
CA SER A 143 0.02 -9.12 6.12
C SER A 143 -0.60 -7.75 6.32
N LEU A 144 -1.07 -7.44 7.55
CA LEU A 144 -1.63 -6.12 7.86
C LEU A 144 -0.56 -5.02 7.83
N ALA A 145 0.62 -5.27 8.39
CA ALA A 145 1.74 -4.33 8.34
C ALA A 145 2.18 -4.06 6.91
N PHE A 146 2.31 -5.12 6.10
CA PHE A 146 2.71 -5.01 4.71
C PHE A 146 1.70 -4.19 3.90
N GLU A 147 0.40 -4.45 4.08
CA GLU A 147 -0.66 -3.70 3.43
C GLU A 147 -0.66 -2.21 3.83
N LEU A 148 -0.52 -1.91 5.12
CA LEU A 148 -0.38 -0.54 5.58
C LEU A 148 0.81 0.15 4.91
N PHE A 149 1.98 -0.49 4.91
CA PHE A 149 3.22 0.13 4.45
C PHE A 149 3.28 0.27 2.93
N ILE A 150 2.66 -0.62 2.17
CA ILE A 150 2.45 -0.42 0.72
C ILE A 150 1.65 0.86 0.49
N ASN A 151 0.53 1.05 1.20
CA ASN A 151 -0.29 2.25 1.06
C ASN A 151 0.43 3.52 1.54
N VAL A 152 1.26 3.44 2.58
CA VAL A 152 2.13 4.54 3.01
C VAL A 152 3.17 4.87 1.92
N GLY A 153 3.81 3.86 1.35
CA GLY A 153 4.81 4.03 0.29
C GLY A 153 4.23 4.72 -0.95
N HIS A 154 3.11 4.23 -1.46
CA HIS A 154 2.43 4.84 -2.62
C HIS A 154 2.01 6.28 -2.31
N ALA A 155 1.33 6.51 -1.18
CA ALA A 155 0.90 7.85 -0.81
C ALA A 155 2.07 8.83 -0.66
N PHE A 156 3.22 8.35 -0.15
CA PHE A 156 4.42 9.17 -0.01
C PHE A 156 5.03 9.54 -1.37
N VAL A 157 5.10 8.58 -2.30
CA VAL A 157 5.58 8.82 -3.67
C VAL A 157 4.67 9.80 -4.41
N ASP A 158 3.36 9.65 -4.27
CA ASP A 158 2.37 10.57 -4.87
C ASP A 158 2.56 12.03 -4.39
N GLU A 159 2.93 12.23 -3.11
CA GLU A 159 3.10 13.58 -2.54
C GLU A 159 4.50 14.18 -2.76
N THR A 160 5.54 13.35 -2.86
CA THR A 160 6.93 13.85 -2.86
C THR A 160 7.72 13.52 -4.12
N GLY A 161 7.24 12.55 -4.92
CA GLY A 161 8.00 11.98 -6.03
C GLY A 161 9.16 11.10 -5.56
N VAL A 162 10.03 10.74 -6.49
CA VAL A 162 11.19 9.87 -6.26
C VAL A 162 12.46 10.71 -6.15
N PRO A 163 13.27 10.57 -5.07
CA PRO A 163 14.55 11.26 -4.93
C PRO A 163 15.53 10.89 -6.07
N GLU A 164 16.29 11.88 -6.57
CA GLU A 164 17.25 11.68 -7.67
C GLU A 164 18.27 10.57 -7.35
N SER A 165 18.83 10.57 -6.14
CA SER A 165 19.79 9.55 -5.70
C SER A 165 19.22 8.13 -5.73
N PHE A 166 17.94 7.96 -5.41
CA PHE A 166 17.28 6.67 -5.52
C PHE A 166 17.00 6.30 -6.97
N SER A 167 16.56 7.25 -7.78
CA SER A 167 16.37 7.07 -9.23
C SER A 167 17.63 6.62 -9.93
N GLU A 168 18.78 7.24 -9.62
CA GLU A 168 20.08 6.88 -10.18
C GLU A 168 20.48 5.45 -9.78
N LEU A 169 20.36 5.11 -8.48
CA LEU A 169 20.70 3.76 -8.00
C LEU A 169 19.87 2.69 -8.72
N VAL A 170 18.54 2.86 -8.74
CA VAL A 170 17.62 1.87 -9.31
C VAL A 170 17.78 1.76 -10.83
N TRP A 171 17.94 2.89 -11.52
CA TRP A 171 18.16 2.87 -12.96
C TRP A 171 19.48 2.19 -13.33
N ASN A 172 20.56 2.44 -12.57
CA ASN A 172 21.82 1.75 -12.77
C ASN A 172 21.71 0.22 -12.55
N GLN A 173 20.91 -0.21 -11.57
CA GLN A 173 20.60 -1.64 -11.36
C GLN A 173 19.84 -2.23 -12.56
N ALA A 174 18.87 -1.49 -13.08
CA ALA A 174 18.07 -1.92 -14.23
C ALA A 174 18.92 -2.07 -15.50
N VAL A 175 19.76 -1.08 -15.79
CA VAL A 175 20.68 -1.09 -16.97
C VAL A 175 21.77 -2.16 -16.83
N ALA A 176 22.24 -2.44 -15.62
CA ALA A 176 23.18 -3.52 -15.32
C ALA A 176 22.53 -4.92 -15.35
N ASP A 177 21.26 -5.02 -15.72
CA ASP A 177 20.48 -6.25 -15.79
C ASP A 177 20.48 -7.06 -14.48
N VAL A 178 20.39 -6.36 -13.35
CA VAL A 178 20.24 -7.01 -12.04
C VAL A 178 18.98 -7.86 -12.04
N ARG A 179 19.09 -9.11 -11.56
CA ARG A 179 17.99 -10.06 -11.54
C ARG A 179 16.83 -9.60 -10.65
N GLY A 180 15.63 -9.65 -11.21
CA GLY A 180 14.38 -9.54 -10.49
C GLY A 180 13.96 -8.12 -10.12
N GLU A 181 12.78 -8.02 -9.47
CA GLU A 181 12.23 -6.77 -8.96
C GLU A 181 11.46 -6.98 -7.65
N THR A 182 11.00 -5.88 -7.05
CA THR A 182 10.30 -5.84 -5.76
C THR A 182 8.81 -6.12 -5.88
N SER A 183 8.20 -5.79 -7.04
CA SER A 183 6.79 -6.04 -7.34
C SER A 183 6.60 -6.38 -8.82
N GLN A 184 5.40 -6.82 -9.17
CA GLN A 184 5.01 -7.07 -10.56
C GLN A 184 5.00 -5.77 -11.37
N ASP A 185 4.47 -4.69 -10.78
CA ASP A 185 4.39 -3.39 -11.44
C ASP A 185 5.80 -2.86 -11.77
N ALA A 186 6.75 -2.97 -10.83
CA ALA A 186 8.15 -2.63 -11.07
C ALA A 186 8.79 -3.52 -12.15
N TRP A 187 8.48 -4.82 -12.15
CA TRP A 187 8.99 -5.76 -13.15
C TRP A 187 8.49 -5.44 -14.57
N GLU A 188 7.19 -5.22 -14.73
CA GLU A 188 6.57 -4.91 -16.03
C GLU A 188 7.01 -3.55 -16.56
N SER A 189 6.99 -2.51 -15.70
CA SER A 189 7.40 -1.15 -16.07
C SER A 189 8.88 -1.10 -16.45
N ARG A 190 9.77 -1.82 -15.73
CA ARG A 190 11.18 -1.98 -16.10
C ARG A 190 11.34 -2.61 -17.47
N ALA A 191 10.62 -3.70 -17.75
CA ALA A 191 10.69 -4.38 -19.04
C ALA A 191 10.24 -3.46 -20.18
N GLN A 192 9.18 -2.66 -19.97
CA GLN A 192 8.72 -1.66 -20.94
C GLN A 192 9.76 -0.54 -21.14
N ALA A 193 10.30 0.03 -20.05
CA ALA A 193 11.28 1.10 -20.08
C ALA A 193 12.56 0.72 -20.85
N LEU A 194 13.00 -0.53 -20.73
CA LEU A 194 14.17 -1.08 -21.42
C LEU A 194 13.85 -1.60 -22.83
N GLY A 195 12.65 -1.34 -23.39
CA GLY A 195 12.30 -1.70 -24.75
C GLY A 195 11.88 -3.15 -24.95
N GLY A 196 11.35 -3.82 -23.92
CA GLY A 196 10.84 -5.20 -23.96
C GLY A 196 9.57 -5.40 -24.80
N GLY A 197 9.05 -4.38 -25.50
CA GLY A 197 7.94 -4.43 -26.43
C GLY A 197 8.41 -4.71 -27.86
N GLN A 198 8.04 -5.83 -28.41
CA GLN A 198 7.98 -6.32 -29.78
C GLN A 198 8.29 -5.31 -30.92
N ASN A 199 9.53 -4.89 -31.09
CA ASN A 199 9.99 -4.36 -32.38
C ASN A 199 11.44 -4.81 -32.62
N LYS A 200 11.59 -6.05 -33.08
CA LYS A 200 12.82 -6.56 -33.72
C LYS A 200 12.94 -5.98 -35.13
N GLY A 201 13.07 -4.67 -35.25
CA GLY A 201 13.47 -3.99 -36.46
C GLY A 201 14.96 -3.78 -36.47
N HIS A 202 15.61 -3.98 -37.60
CA HIS A 202 17.06 -4.12 -37.82
C HIS A 202 17.90 -2.83 -37.57
N ASP A 203 17.37 -1.78 -36.91
CA ASP A 203 18.09 -0.52 -36.66
C ASP A 203 17.67 0.06 -35.28
N SER A 204 17.92 -0.70 -34.22
CA SER A 204 17.46 -0.32 -32.88
C SER A 204 18.63 0.16 -32.01
N ARG A 205 18.87 1.46 -32.02
CA ARG A 205 19.26 2.15 -30.79
C ARG A 205 18.08 1.95 -29.83
N GLN A 206 18.30 1.19 -28.78
CA GLN A 206 17.32 0.88 -27.73
C GLN A 206 16.76 2.22 -27.20
N ARG A 207 15.56 2.60 -27.64
CA ARG A 207 14.94 3.86 -27.24
C ARG A 207 14.28 3.60 -25.89
N ILE A 208 14.75 4.28 -24.86
CA ILE A 208 14.17 4.23 -23.53
C ILE A 208 12.75 4.83 -23.61
N ASP A 209 11.79 4.13 -23.05
CA ASP A 209 10.46 4.69 -22.82
C ASP A 209 10.48 5.48 -21.50
N GLU A 210 10.52 6.79 -21.60
CA GLU A 210 10.66 7.68 -20.42
C GLU A 210 9.44 7.61 -19.48
N LYS A 211 8.23 7.36 -20.02
CA LYS A 211 7.05 7.19 -19.18
C LYS A 211 7.16 5.90 -18.38
N ALA A 212 7.41 4.79 -19.04
CA ALA A 212 7.58 3.50 -18.37
C ALA A 212 8.76 3.51 -17.37
N LYS A 213 9.82 4.31 -17.66
CA LYS A 213 10.92 4.54 -16.71
C LYS A 213 10.45 5.29 -15.47
N THR A 214 9.62 6.30 -15.61
CA THR A 214 9.05 7.02 -14.46
C THR A 214 8.17 6.08 -13.64
N ASP A 215 7.24 5.37 -14.28
CA ASP A 215 6.36 4.39 -13.64
C ASP A 215 7.18 3.31 -12.88
N TYR A 216 8.28 2.86 -13.47
CA TYR A 216 9.21 1.92 -12.84
C TYR A 216 9.89 2.48 -11.59
N LEU A 217 10.39 3.71 -11.66
CA LEU A 217 11.10 4.34 -10.54
C LEU A 217 10.14 4.61 -9.38
N GLU A 218 8.91 5.02 -9.66
CA GLU A 218 7.86 5.24 -8.67
C GLU A 218 7.46 3.93 -7.97
N ALA A 219 7.19 2.87 -8.73
CA ALA A 219 6.89 1.55 -8.18
C ALA A 219 8.06 1.01 -7.34
N ALA A 220 9.29 1.04 -7.85
CA ALA A 220 10.45 0.56 -7.13
C ALA A 220 10.73 1.33 -5.83
N PHE A 221 10.44 2.65 -5.80
CA PHE A 221 10.63 3.46 -4.62
C PHE A 221 9.55 3.22 -3.57
N SER A 222 8.29 3.16 -3.99
CA SER A 222 7.15 2.79 -3.15
C SER A 222 7.36 1.44 -2.47
N ASP A 223 7.77 0.42 -3.23
CA ASP A 223 8.09 -0.91 -2.73
C ASP A 223 9.26 -0.89 -1.73
N ALA A 224 10.33 -0.15 -2.04
CA ALA A 224 11.49 -0.05 -1.16
C ALA A 224 11.12 0.62 0.17
N ILE A 225 10.27 1.64 0.15
CA ILE A 225 9.72 2.26 1.38
C ILE A 225 8.90 1.22 2.14
N ALA A 226 7.97 0.51 1.49
CA ALA A 226 7.11 -0.48 2.14
C ALA A 226 7.94 -1.59 2.83
N ILE A 227 8.95 -2.14 2.14
CA ILE A 227 9.83 -3.19 2.67
C ILE A 227 10.71 -2.64 3.82
N TYR A 228 11.20 -1.40 3.70
CA TYR A 228 11.93 -0.74 4.76
C TYR A 228 11.08 -0.58 6.03
N LEU A 229 9.85 -0.05 5.91
CA LEU A 229 8.93 0.12 7.02
C LEU A 229 8.53 -1.22 7.65
N LEU A 230 8.34 -2.24 6.82
CA LEU A 230 8.08 -3.59 7.28
C LEU A 230 9.24 -4.11 8.15
N SER A 231 10.49 -3.86 7.74
CA SER A 231 11.68 -4.26 8.49
C SER A 231 11.85 -3.55 9.83
N LEU A 232 11.23 -2.37 10.00
CA LEU A 232 11.18 -1.66 11.28
C LEU A 232 10.11 -2.21 12.23
N SER A 233 9.05 -2.81 11.69
CA SER A 233 7.86 -3.22 12.44
C SER A 233 7.82 -4.70 12.76
N VAL A 234 8.36 -5.55 11.88
CA VAL A 234 8.25 -7.01 11.94
C VAL A 234 9.60 -7.64 11.59
N ASP A 235 10.02 -8.67 12.34
CA ASP A 235 11.16 -9.51 11.93
C ASP A 235 10.69 -10.51 10.87
N PHE A 236 11.17 -10.38 9.64
CA PHE A 236 10.80 -11.24 8.53
C PHE A 236 11.99 -11.63 7.66
N ASP A 237 11.89 -12.76 6.95
CA ASP A 237 12.85 -13.16 5.93
C ASP A 237 12.37 -12.68 4.57
N TYR A 238 13.27 -12.07 3.78
CA TYR A 238 12.92 -11.58 2.43
C TYR A 238 12.34 -12.67 1.52
N SER A 239 12.70 -13.93 1.76
CA SER A 239 12.11 -15.07 1.04
C SER A 239 10.62 -15.32 1.36
N GLU A 240 10.05 -14.67 2.39
CA GLU A 240 8.62 -14.70 2.68
C GLU A 240 7.82 -13.86 1.67
N LEU A 241 8.46 -12.86 1.06
CA LEU A 241 7.98 -12.17 -0.13
C LEU A 241 8.20 -13.09 -1.34
N ARG A 242 7.32 -14.06 -1.54
CA ARG A 242 7.49 -15.15 -2.50
C ARG A 242 7.57 -14.67 -3.94
N GLU A 243 8.46 -15.29 -4.72
CA GLU A 243 8.41 -15.19 -6.19
C GLU A 243 7.05 -15.72 -6.69
N ARG A 244 6.45 -14.98 -7.61
CA ARG A 244 5.19 -15.37 -8.27
C ARG A 244 5.43 -15.47 -9.77
N GLU A 245 4.97 -14.50 -10.53
CA GLU A 245 5.13 -14.44 -12.00
C GLU A 245 6.44 -13.77 -12.43
N TYR A 246 7.15 -13.14 -11.48
CA TYR A 246 8.44 -12.49 -11.69
C TYR A 246 9.45 -12.94 -10.60
N PRO A 247 10.77 -12.92 -10.90
CA PRO A 247 11.78 -13.22 -9.90
C PRO A 247 11.93 -12.08 -8.90
N LEU A 248 12.15 -12.41 -7.63
CA LEU A 248 12.48 -11.41 -6.61
C LEU A 248 13.82 -10.72 -6.94
N LEU A 249 13.90 -9.43 -6.58
CA LEU A 249 15.11 -8.63 -6.72
C LEU A 249 16.28 -9.29 -5.98
N ALA A 250 17.45 -9.29 -6.61
CA ALA A 250 18.65 -9.84 -6.02
C ALA A 250 18.90 -9.24 -4.61
N PRO A 251 19.19 -10.05 -3.58
CA PRO A 251 19.27 -9.59 -2.18
C PRO A 251 20.22 -8.42 -1.94
N GLN A 252 21.37 -8.39 -2.66
CA GLN A 252 22.31 -7.28 -2.52
C GLN A 252 21.72 -5.97 -3.07
N ALA A 253 21.06 -6.04 -4.23
CA ALA A 253 20.45 -4.87 -4.86
C ALA A 253 19.31 -4.31 -4.01
N LEU A 254 18.48 -5.18 -3.42
CA LEU A 254 17.48 -4.76 -2.44
C LEU A 254 18.14 -4.10 -1.23
N ALA A 255 19.16 -4.72 -0.66
CA ALA A 255 19.86 -4.17 0.50
C ALA A 255 20.42 -2.77 0.22
N ASP A 256 20.91 -2.50 -0.97
CA ASP A 256 21.42 -1.19 -1.36
C ASP A 256 20.28 -0.16 -1.48
N ARG A 257 19.10 -0.55 -2.04
CA ARG A 257 17.90 0.29 -2.05
C ARG A 257 17.45 0.63 -0.61
N LEU A 258 17.34 -0.39 0.26
CA LEU A 258 16.88 -0.19 1.65
C LEU A 258 17.84 0.66 2.49
N ARG A 259 19.16 0.50 2.30
CA ARG A 259 20.16 1.36 2.96
C ARG A 259 20.01 2.81 2.55
N LEU A 260 19.79 3.06 1.26
CA LEU A 260 19.58 4.41 0.77
C LEU A 260 18.29 5.01 1.32
N VAL A 261 17.19 4.24 1.36
CA VAL A 261 15.93 4.68 1.99
C VAL A 261 16.15 5.00 3.47
N ALA A 262 16.86 4.14 4.22
CA ALA A 262 17.17 4.38 5.63
C ALA A 262 18.08 5.61 5.87
N GLN A 263 18.94 5.95 4.91
CA GLN A 263 19.75 7.18 4.97
C GLN A 263 18.91 8.44 4.71
N LEU A 264 17.99 8.38 3.74
CA LEU A 264 17.10 9.47 3.39
C LEU A 264 16.03 9.70 4.47
N PHE A 265 15.53 8.62 5.05
CA PHE A 265 14.45 8.62 6.04
C PHE A 265 14.84 7.77 7.25
N PRO A 266 15.69 8.30 8.17
CA PRO A 266 16.14 7.56 9.34
C PRO A 266 14.96 7.08 10.20
N PRO A 267 15.06 5.91 10.83
CA PRO A 267 14.01 5.39 11.69
C PRO A 267 13.80 6.31 12.92
N ASN A 268 12.62 6.25 13.52
CA ASN A 268 12.34 6.91 14.80
C ASN A 268 13.19 6.28 15.92
N ALA A 269 13.39 7.00 17.03
CA ALA A 269 14.32 6.63 18.10
C ALA A 269 14.13 5.23 18.70
N ASP A 270 12.89 4.71 18.70
CA ASP A 270 12.54 3.40 19.27
C ASP A 270 12.59 2.26 18.24
N TYR A 271 13.07 2.53 17.01
CA TYR A 271 13.12 1.58 15.90
C TYR A 271 14.54 1.46 15.36
N GLU A 272 14.95 0.25 15.05
CA GLU A 272 16.28 -0.04 14.49
C GLU A 272 16.14 -0.70 13.12
N PHE A 273 16.88 -0.15 12.13
CA PHE A 273 17.01 -0.77 10.83
C PHE A 273 18.27 -1.62 10.77
N SER A 274 18.10 -2.92 10.50
CA SER A 274 19.24 -3.83 10.30
C SER A 274 18.97 -4.85 9.20
N ILE A 275 19.98 -5.11 8.36
CA ILE A 275 19.94 -6.16 7.33
C ILE A 275 20.81 -7.30 7.79
N ARG A 276 20.24 -8.50 7.91
CA ARG A 276 20.93 -9.72 8.30
C ARG A 276 21.00 -10.70 7.13
N TYR A 277 22.19 -11.12 6.76
CA TYR A 277 22.39 -12.14 5.74
C TYR A 277 22.44 -13.52 6.40
N ARG A 278 21.49 -14.39 6.08
CA ARG A 278 21.56 -15.81 6.48
C ARG A 278 22.30 -16.58 5.38
N ARG A 279 23.43 -17.22 5.72
CA ARG A 279 24.02 -18.22 4.84
C ARG A 279 23.09 -19.44 4.83
N ARG A 280 22.56 -19.81 3.66
CA ARG A 280 22.01 -21.16 3.49
C ARG A 280 23.19 -22.14 3.59
N MET A 281 23.18 -22.98 4.62
CA MET A 281 24.08 -24.13 4.69
C MET A 281 23.61 -25.21 3.72
#